data_a4b46797a8ea775d71a4571c4e200a13
#
_entry.id   a4b46797a8ea775d71a4571c4e200a13
#
_cell.length_a   1.000
_cell.length_b   1.000
_cell.length_c   1.000
_cell.angle_alpha   90.00
_cell.angle_beta   90.00
_cell.angle_gamma   90.00
#
_symmetry.space_group_name_H-M   'P 1'
#
loop_
_entity.id
_entity.type
_entity.pdbx_description
1 polymer ?
#
loop_
_entity_poly.entity_id
_entity_poly.type
_entity_poly.pdbx_seq_one_letter_code
_entity_poly.pdbx_strand_id
1 'polypeptide(L)'
;MEGLTIAGKEVRIFPAKGESAPLVILHTVQGEGESVYRMVLEDAPTDFSFAAVGKLAWDDEMSPWEIPPISRGDTPCAGGADVYLGTLTETILPEILRRIPPPSFTALAGYSLAGLFAVYAMYRTDAFSRTASASGSFWYPGFLDYVREHEMKRQPECMYFSLGNKEAKTKNKILRSVEENTRRLENRYREAGIRTIYEENQGNHFQNAEERMAKGIRWILR
;
A
#
# COMPACT_ATOMS: atom_id res chain seq x y z
N MET A 1 -19.95 -3.69 9.17
CA MET A 1 -18.56 -3.65 9.68
C MET A 1 -18.37 -4.78 10.68
N GLU A 2 -17.33 -5.55 10.53
CA GLU A 2 -16.94 -6.62 11.44
C GLU A 2 -15.47 -6.40 11.85
N GLY A 3 -15.18 -6.52 13.16
CA GLY A 3 -13.82 -6.40 13.71
C GLY A 3 -13.34 -7.75 14.23
N LEU A 4 -12.15 -8.16 13.84
CA LEU A 4 -11.57 -9.49 14.14
C LEU A 4 -10.10 -9.36 14.55
N THR A 5 -9.61 -10.36 15.25
CA THR A 5 -8.17 -10.59 15.41
C THR A 5 -7.78 -11.83 14.63
N ILE A 6 -6.95 -11.68 13.61
CA ILE A 6 -6.48 -12.75 12.74
C ILE A 6 -4.95 -12.76 12.74
N ALA A 7 -4.33 -13.87 13.10
CA ALA A 7 -2.86 -13.99 13.22
C ALA A 7 -2.22 -12.86 14.06
N GLY A 8 -2.90 -12.41 15.12
CA GLY A 8 -2.45 -11.33 16.00
C GLY A 8 -2.65 -9.90 15.45
N LYS A 9 -3.19 -9.75 14.23
CA LYS A 9 -3.51 -8.47 13.61
C LYS A 9 -4.97 -8.08 13.85
N GLU A 10 -5.23 -6.79 13.97
CA GLU A 10 -6.58 -6.26 13.99
C GLU A 10 -7.08 -6.07 12.56
N VAL A 11 -8.16 -6.74 12.21
CA VAL A 11 -8.75 -6.67 10.87
C VAL A 11 -10.17 -6.15 10.98
N ARG A 12 -10.46 -5.04 10.31
CA ARG A 12 -11.81 -4.48 10.19
C ARG A 12 -12.31 -4.67 8.77
N ILE A 13 -13.44 -5.38 8.62
CA ILE A 13 -14.01 -5.73 7.32
C ILE A 13 -15.30 -4.95 7.10
N PHE A 14 -15.40 -4.36 5.92
CA PHE A 14 -16.57 -3.65 5.39
C PHE A 14 -16.99 -4.35 4.10
N PRO A 15 -17.93 -5.31 4.17
CA PRO A 15 -18.37 -6.03 2.98
C PRO A 15 -19.11 -5.11 2.01
N ALA A 16 -18.90 -5.34 0.72
CA ALA A 16 -19.75 -4.78 -0.34
C ALA A 16 -21.18 -5.27 -0.25
N LYS A 17 -22.12 -4.53 -0.85
CA LYS A 17 -23.52 -4.92 -0.95
C LYS A 17 -23.78 -5.82 -2.16
N GLY A 18 -23.04 -5.60 -3.24
CA GLY A 18 -23.18 -6.31 -4.51
C GLY A 18 -22.28 -7.53 -4.61
N GLU A 19 -22.66 -8.45 -5.48
CA GLU A 19 -21.81 -9.57 -5.87
C GLU A 19 -20.68 -9.10 -6.79
N SER A 20 -19.54 -9.81 -6.77
CA SER A 20 -18.38 -9.51 -7.63
C SER A 20 -17.78 -8.10 -7.45
N ALA A 21 -18.05 -7.45 -6.32
CA ALA A 21 -17.43 -6.17 -6.00
C ALA A 21 -15.93 -6.37 -5.65
N PRO A 22 -15.02 -5.46 -6.04
CA PRO A 22 -13.60 -5.60 -5.72
C PRO A 22 -13.34 -5.58 -4.21
N LEU A 23 -12.21 -6.18 -3.80
CA LEU A 23 -11.68 -6.09 -2.43
C LEU A 23 -10.45 -5.17 -2.41
N VAL A 24 -10.45 -4.18 -1.52
CA VAL A 24 -9.28 -3.37 -1.20
C VAL A 24 -8.81 -3.69 0.22
N ILE A 25 -7.54 -4.06 0.37
CA ILE A 25 -6.88 -4.23 1.66
C ILE A 25 -5.98 -3.02 1.92
N LEU A 26 -6.19 -2.34 3.04
CA LEU A 26 -5.39 -1.21 3.50
C LEU A 26 -4.62 -1.58 4.77
N HIS A 27 -3.30 -1.37 4.75
CA HIS A 27 -2.48 -1.44 5.96
C HIS A 27 -2.48 -0.10 6.68
N THR A 28 -2.74 -0.13 7.99
CA THR A 28 -2.92 1.06 8.84
C THR A 28 -1.94 1.06 10.01
N VAL A 29 -1.51 2.25 10.43
CA VAL A 29 -0.58 2.43 11.55
C VAL A 29 -1.29 2.84 12.84
N GLN A 30 -2.31 3.68 12.76
CA GLN A 30 -3.02 4.25 13.92
C GLN A 30 -4.53 3.90 13.95
N GLY A 31 -4.97 2.94 13.13
CA GLY A 31 -6.38 2.53 13.07
C GLY A 31 -7.26 3.43 12.19
N GLU A 32 -6.65 4.21 11.29
CA GLU A 32 -7.29 5.17 10.37
C GLU A 32 -8.16 4.51 9.29
N GLY A 33 -8.21 3.18 9.25
CA GLY A 33 -8.88 2.42 8.19
C GLY A 33 -10.36 2.76 8.01
N GLU A 34 -11.12 2.99 9.09
CA GLU A 34 -12.53 3.37 8.99
C GLU A 34 -12.72 4.78 8.42
N SER A 35 -11.87 5.72 8.80
CA SER A 35 -11.89 7.08 8.28
C SER A 35 -11.60 7.08 6.77
N VAL A 36 -10.55 6.37 6.34
CA VAL A 36 -10.23 6.22 4.91
C VAL A 36 -11.38 5.56 4.16
N TYR A 37 -11.98 4.49 4.70
CA TYR A 37 -13.14 3.82 4.08
C TYR A 37 -14.29 4.79 3.85
N ARG A 38 -14.65 5.59 4.86
CA ARG A 38 -15.73 6.60 4.75
C ARG A 38 -15.42 7.64 3.68
N MET A 39 -14.18 8.17 3.65
CA MET A 39 -13.74 9.10 2.61
C MET A 39 -13.80 8.48 1.20
N VAL A 40 -13.45 7.20 1.05
CA VAL A 40 -13.57 6.53 -0.26
C VAL A 40 -15.02 6.43 -0.68
N LEU A 41 -15.95 6.12 0.23
CA LEU A 41 -17.38 5.95 -0.06
C LEU A 41 -18.03 7.22 -0.61
N GLU A 42 -17.57 8.42 -0.24
CA GLU A 42 -18.16 9.70 -0.69
C GLU A 42 -18.21 9.80 -2.21
N ASP A 43 -17.16 9.31 -2.92
CA ASP A 43 -17.01 9.39 -4.37
C ASP A 43 -16.52 8.06 -4.97
N ALA A 44 -16.88 6.93 -4.37
CA ALA A 44 -16.47 5.62 -4.87
C ALA A 44 -17.06 5.38 -6.28
N PRO A 45 -16.25 4.98 -7.27
CA PRO A 45 -16.74 4.75 -8.62
C PRO A 45 -17.57 3.46 -8.75
N THR A 46 -17.47 2.57 -7.78
CA THR A 46 -18.18 1.29 -7.72
C THR A 46 -18.37 0.87 -6.26
N ASP A 47 -19.30 -0.06 -6.01
CA ASP A 47 -19.38 -0.76 -4.73
C ASP A 47 -18.12 -1.62 -4.52
N PHE A 48 -17.64 -1.75 -3.30
CA PHE A 48 -16.40 -2.48 -2.97
C PHE A 48 -16.42 -3.03 -1.55
N SER A 49 -15.75 -4.16 -1.35
CA SER A 49 -15.37 -4.63 -0.03
C SER A 49 -14.06 -3.98 0.38
N PHE A 50 -13.92 -3.69 1.66
CA PHE A 50 -12.72 -3.05 2.20
C PHE A 50 -12.28 -3.78 3.47
N ALA A 51 -10.98 -3.99 3.62
CA ALA A 51 -10.41 -4.54 4.84
C ALA A 51 -9.24 -3.68 5.31
N ALA A 52 -9.33 -3.14 6.53
CA ALA A 52 -8.22 -2.44 7.17
C ALA A 52 -7.47 -3.41 8.09
N VAL A 53 -6.16 -3.53 7.90
CA VAL A 53 -5.29 -4.37 8.72
C VAL A 53 -4.37 -3.47 9.54
N GLY A 54 -4.50 -3.57 10.86
CA GLY A 54 -3.72 -2.81 11.84
C GLY A 54 -2.97 -3.70 12.82
N LYS A 55 -2.38 -3.06 13.84
CA LYS A 55 -1.52 -3.72 14.84
C LYS A 55 -0.31 -4.42 14.19
N LEU A 56 0.32 -3.70 13.27
CA LEU A 56 1.50 -4.14 12.54
C LEU A 56 2.79 -3.81 13.33
N ALA A 57 3.77 -4.68 13.29
CA ALA A 57 5.15 -4.36 13.64
C ALA A 57 5.75 -3.56 12.48
N TRP A 58 5.40 -2.26 12.41
CA TRP A 58 5.49 -1.41 11.23
C TRP A 58 6.86 -1.42 10.54
N ASP A 59 7.92 -1.16 11.30
CA ASP A 59 9.29 -1.07 10.76
C ASP A 59 9.87 -2.45 10.39
N ASP A 60 9.26 -3.53 10.86
CA ASP A 60 9.61 -4.90 10.50
C ASP A 60 8.73 -5.39 9.32
N GLU A 61 7.43 -5.50 9.52
CA GLU A 61 6.52 -6.17 8.61
C GLU A 61 6.27 -5.41 7.29
N MET A 62 6.53 -4.09 7.26
CA MET A 62 6.37 -3.27 6.03
C MET A 62 7.69 -3.05 5.30
N SER A 63 8.81 -3.61 5.78
CA SER A 63 10.14 -3.42 5.20
C SER A 63 10.66 -4.68 4.49
N PRO A 64 11.12 -4.54 3.22
CA PRO A 64 11.58 -5.68 2.42
C PRO A 64 12.82 -6.39 2.95
N TRP A 65 13.74 -5.65 3.57
CA TRP A 65 15.01 -6.13 4.15
C TRP A 65 15.48 -5.21 5.25
N GLU A 66 16.50 -5.66 5.98
CA GLU A 66 17.07 -4.87 7.07
C GLU A 66 17.79 -3.62 6.55
N ILE A 67 17.55 -2.47 7.20
CA ILE A 67 18.33 -1.24 7.05
C ILE A 67 18.55 -0.58 8.42
N PRO A 68 19.71 0.08 8.64
CA PRO A 68 19.93 0.87 9.84
C PRO A 68 18.98 2.07 9.91
N PRO A 69 18.83 2.68 11.10
CA PRO A 69 18.08 3.92 11.24
C PRO A 69 18.55 4.99 10.26
N ILE A 70 17.63 5.65 9.58
CA ILE A 70 17.94 6.68 8.57
C ILE A 70 18.09 8.07 9.16
N SER A 71 17.60 8.26 10.41
CA SER A 71 17.74 9.49 11.18
C SER A 71 18.00 9.14 12.65
N ARG A 72 18.54 10.10 13.40
CA ARG A 72 18.79 9.91 14.82
C ARG A 72 17.47 9.71 15.58
N GLY A 73 17.34 8.59 16.27
CA GLY A 73 16.15 8.24 17.06
C GLY A 73 15.11 7.41 16.31
N ASP A 74 15.31 7.12 15.02
CA ASP A 74 14.47 6.18 14.29
C ASP A 74 14.74 4.74 14.75
N THR A 75 13.74 3.87 14.61
CA THR A 75 13.88 2.42 14.73
C THR A 75 14.50 1.86 13.44
N PRO A 76 15.39 0.87 13.50
CA PRO A 76 15.85 0.17 12.31
C PRO A 76 14.68 -0.61 11.67
N CYS A 77 14.68 -0.72 10.36
CA CYS A 77 13.77 -1.63 9.68
C CYS A 77 14.38 -3.05 9.72
N ALA A 78 13.59 -4.05 10.11
CA ALA A 78 14.11 -5.40 10.34
C ALA A 78 13.94 -6.36 9.15
N GLY A 79 13.11 -6.03 8.14
CA GLY A 79 13.04 -6.80 6.89
C GLY A 79 12.08 -7.99 6.92
N GLY A 80 11.04 -7.94 7.74
CA GLY A 80 10.06 -9.01 7.92
C GLY A 80 8.93 -9.06 6.89
N ALA A 81 8.98 -8.25 5.83
CA ALA A 81 7.89 -8.15 4.84
C ALA A 81 7.51 -9.49 4.20
N ASP A 82 8.47 -10.37 3.90
CA ASP A 82 8.18 -11.69 3.31
C ASP A 82 7.40 -12.59 4.27
N VAL A 83 7.76 -12.60 5.53
CA VAL A 83 7.07 -13.41 6.57
C VAL A 83 5.65 -12.88 6.76
N TYR A 84 5.51 -11.56 6.85
CA TYR A 84 4.20 -10.94 6.96
C TYR A 84 3.34 -11.16 5.70
N LEU A 85 3.92 -11.06 4.51
CA LEU A 85 3.20 -11.31 3.26
C LEU A 85 2.66 -12.75 3.20
N GLY A 86 3.44 -13.75 3.65
CA GLY A 86 2.94 -15.11 3.83
C GLY A 86 1.74 -15.16 4.79
N THR A 87 1.82 -14.49 5.95
CA THR A 87 0.70 -14.39 6.89
C THR A 87 -0.53 -13.71 6.25
N LEU A 88 -0.30 -12.64 5.48
CA LEU A 88 -1.36 -11.92 4.77
C LEU A 88 -2.06 -12.80 3.75
N THR A 89 -1.30 -13.50 2.89
CA THR A 89 -1.86 -14.27 1.78
C THR A 89 -2.40 -15.63 2.18
N GLU A 90 -1.81 -16.28 3.18
CA GLU A 90 -2.16 -17.65 3.58
C GLU A 90 -3.18 -17.70 4.75
N THR A 91 -3.27 -16.63 5.53
CA THR A 91 -4.15 -16.61 6.71
C THR A 91 -5.16 -15.46 6.68
N ILE A 92 -4.70 -14.20 6.55
CA ILE A 92 -5.58 -13.03 6.68
C ILE A 92 -6.52 -12.91 5.48
N LEU A 93 -5.99 -12.97 4.26
CA LEU A 93 -6.78 -12.85 3.03
C LEU A 93 -7.85 -13.95 2.91
N PRO A 94 -7.57 -15.24 3.14
CA PRO A 94 -8.60 -16.28 3.15
C PRO A 94 -9.70 -16.03 4.18
N GLU A 95 -9.37 -15.52 5.37
CA GLU A 95 -10.35 -15.16 6.40
C GLU A 95 -11.25 -14.00 5.97
N ILE A 96 -10.68 -12.98 5.30
CA ILE A 96 -11.46 -11.89 4.72
C ILE A 96 -12.40 -12.42 3.64
N LEU A 97 -11.89 -13.23 2.70
CA LEU A 97 -12.65 -13.76 1.57
C LEU A 97 -13.85 -14.64 2.00
N ARG A 98 -13.79 -15.28 3.15
CA ARG A 98 -14.93 -16.03 3.70
C ARG A 98 -16.08 -15.16 4.22
N ARG A 99 -15.85 -13.85 4.40
CA ARG A 99 -16.79 -12.89 5.01
C ARG A 99 -17.34 -11.85 4.04
N ILE A 100 -16.91 -11.90 2.81
CA ILE A 100 -17.33 -10.97 1.76
C ILE A 100 -17.83 -11.77 0.54
N PRO A 101 -18.65 -11.17 -0.34
CA PRO A 101 -18.90 -11.78 -1.64
C PRO A 101 -17.61 -11.99 -2.43
N PRO A 102 -17.51 -13.05 -3.28
CA PRO A 102 -16.32 -13.29 -4.09
C PRO A 102 -15.92 -12.04 -4.88
N PRO A 103 -14.70 -11.50 -4.70
CA PRO A 103 -14.31 -10.26 -5.34
C PRO A 103 -13.95 -10.45 -6.81
N SER A 104 -14.25 -9.44 -7.65
CA SER A 104 -13.79 -9.39 -9.05
C SER A 104 -12.28 -9.25 -9.16
N PHE A 105 -11.66 -8.55 -8.22
CA PHE A 105 -10.21 -8.45 -8.05
C PHE A 105 -9.87 -8.10 -6.60
N THR A 106 -8.63 -8.34 -6.22
CA THR A 106 -8.07 -7.91 -4.92
C THR A 106 -6.99 -6.87 -5.15
N ALA A 107 -7.07 -5.77 -4.41
CA ALA A 107 -6.11 -4.67 -4.45
C ALA A 107 -5.44 -4.46 -3.09
N LEU A 108 -4.19 -4.01 -3.12
CA LEU A 108 -3.42 -3.67 -1.93
C LEU A 108 -3.13 -2.17 -1.88
N ALA A 109 -3.39 -1.54 -0.74
CA ALA A 109 -3.18 -0.12 -0.54
C ALA A 109 -2.34 0.15 0.71
N GLY A 110 -1.54 1.21 0.68
CA GLY A 110 -0.73 1.58 1.83
C GLY A 110 -0.15 2.99 1.74
N TYR A 111 0.14 3.56 2.90
CA TYR A 111 0.82 4.84 3.09
C TYR A 111 2.25 4.60 3.59
N SER A 112 3.21 5.43 3.19
CA SER A 112 4.58 5.37 3.71
C SER A 112 5.25 3.99 3.48
N LEU A 113 5.73 3.31 4.52
CA LEU A 113 6.29 1.95 4.42
C LEU A 113 5.24 0.95 3.90
N ALA A 114 3.96 1.08 4.26
CA ALA A 114 2.94 0.23 3.68
C ALA A 114 2.70 0.51 2.18
N GLY A 115 2.98 1.73 1.70
CA GLY A 115 3.00 2.04 0.27
C GLY A 115 4.17 1.38 -0.47
N LEU A 116 5.33 1.30 0.18
CA LEU A 116 6.48 0.52 -0.30
C LEU A 116 6.14 -0.98 -0.33
N PHE A 117 5.60 -1.51 0.78
CA PHE A 117 5.17 -2.91 0.89
C PHE A 117 4.15 -3.29 -0.18
N ALA A 118 3.18 -2.42 -0.48
CA ALA A 118 2.16 -2.69 -1.50
C ALA A 118 2.78 -2.90 -2.90
N VAL A 119 3.82 -2.14 -3.23
CA VAL A 119 4.57 -2.35 -4.49
C VAL A 119 5.48 -3.57 -4.41
N TYR A 120 6.18 -3.78 -3.27
CA TYR A 120 7.01 -4.96 -3.05
C TYR A 120 6.22 -6.26 -3.18
N ALA A 121 4.99 -6.31 -2.66
CA ALA A 121 4.12 -7.48 -2.74
C ALA A 121 3.85 -7.94 -4.18
N MET A 122 3.82 -7.02 -5.17
CA MET A 122 3.63 -7.40 -6.59
C MET A 122 4.77 -8.28 -7.13
N TYR A 123 5.95 -8.21 -6.54
CA TYR A 123 7.11 -9.05 -6.89
C TYR A 123 7.11 -10.40 -6.18
N ARG A 124 6.34 -10.54 -5.11
CA ARG A 124 6.38 -11.72 -4.22
C ARG A 124 5.15 -12.61 -4.33
N THR A 125 4.01 -12.06 -4.74
CA THR A 125 2.73 -12.80 -4.86
C THR A 125 1.93 -12.32 -6.07
N ASP A 126 1.05 -13.15 -6.58
CA ASP A 126 0.05 -12.85 -7.61
C ASP A 126 -1.36 -12.60 -7.04
N ALA A 127 -1.48 -12.59 -5.70
CA ALA A 127 -2.76 -12.43 -4.99
C ALA A 127 -3.45 -11.09 -5.26
N PHE A 128 -2.68 -10.07 -5.69
CA PHE A 128 -3.20 -8.72 -5.89
C PHE A 128 -3.01 -8.30 -7.35
N SER A 129 -4.05 -7.71 -7.96
CA SER A 129 -3.99 -7.24 -9.35
C SER A 129 -3.88 -5.73 -9.48
N ARG A 130 -4.11 -4.97 -8.41
CA ARG A 130 -4.00 -3.51 -8.38
C ARG A 130 -3.35 -3.04 -7.10
N THR A 131 -2.65 -1.90 -7.15
CA THR A 131 -2.03 -1.33 -5.97
C THR A 131 -2.14 0.19 -5.90
N ALA A 132 -2.32 0.72 -4.68
CA ALA A 132 -2.26 2.15 -4.38
C ALA A 132 -1.17 2.42 -3.35
N SER A 133 -0.13 3.12 -3.76
CA SER A 133 0.98 3.57 -2.92
C SER A 133 0.89 5.09 -2.75
N ALA A 134 0.36 5.55 -1.63
CA ALA A 134 0.36 6.97 -1.30
C ALA A 134 1.56 7.31 -0.42
N SER A 135 2.31 8.33 -0.83
CA SER A 135 3.54 8.75 -0.13
C SER A 135 4.48 7.59 0.21
N GLY A 136 4.57 6.60 -0.70
CA GLY A 136 5.37 5.39 -0.50
C GLY A 136 6.82 5.68 -0.22
N SER A 137 7.43 4.94 0.71
CA SER A 137 8.80 5.13 1.19
C SER A 137 9.85 4.68 0.16
N PHE A 138 9.74 5.16 -1.10
CA PHE A 138 10.67 4.75 -2.18
C PHE A 138 12.07 5.36 -2.07
N TRP A 139 12.34 6.10 -1.00
CA TRP A 139 13.68 6.40 -0.54
C TRP A 139 14.41 5.17 0.02
N TYR A 140 13.74 4.04 0.20
CA TYR A 140 14.26 2.81 0.81
C TYR A 140 15.50 2.31 0.06
N PRO A 141 16.68 2.18 0.75
CA PRO A 141 17.93 1.81 0.10
C PRO A 141 17.83 0.47 -0.64
N GLY A 142 18.26 0.44 -1.89
CA GLY A 142 18.28 -0.77 -2.71
C GLY A 142 16.95 -1.10 -3.41
N PHE A 143 15.83 -0.40 -3.12
CA PHE A 143 14.53 -0.77 -3.67
C PHE A 143 14.45 -0.60 -5.19
N LEU A 144 15.04 0.47 -5.75
CA LEU A 144 15.09 0.64 -7.22
C LEU A 144 15.94 -0.44 -7.90
N ASP A 145 17.02 -0.86 -7.26
CA ASP A 145 17.88 -1.95 -7.78
C ASP A 145 17.11 -3.27 -7.75
N TYR A 146 16.41 -3.55 -6.65
CA TYR A 146 15.53 -4.71 -6.54
C TYR A 146 14.49 -4.75 -7.66
N VAL A 147 13.79 -3.65 -7.90
CA VAL A 147 12.79 -3.52 -8.98
C VAL A 147 13.40 -3.74 -10.37
N ARG A 148 14.66 -3.33 -10.57
CA ARG A 148 15.37 -3.54 -11.84
C ARG A 148 15.76 -5.01 -12.07
N GLU A 149 16.09 -5.72 -11.01
CA GLU A 149 16.66 -7.06 -11.04
C GLU A 149 15.61 -8.18 -10.93
N HIS A 150 14.38 -7.85 -10.58
CA HIS A 150 13.31 -8.80 -10.37
C HIS A 150 12.11 -8.52 -11.27
N GLU A 151 11.35 -9.56 -11.58
CA GLU A 151 10.09 -9.47 -12.30
C GLU A 151 8.92 -9.62 -11.34
N MET A 152 7.81 -8.96 -11.63
CA MET A 152 6.57 -9.12 -10.88
C MET A 152 6.00 -10.53 -11.10
N LYS A 153 5.40 -11.12 -10.05
CA LYS A 153 4.75 -12.44 -10.14
C LYS A 153 3.55 -12.43 -11.09
N ARG A 154 2.88 -11.29 -11.17
CA ARG A 154 1.81 -10.99 -12.11
C ARG A 154 1.92 -9.52 -12.51
N GLN A 155 1.70 -9.20 -13.78
CA GLN A 155 1.59 -7.81 -14.20
C GLN A 155 0.31 -7.19 -13.61
N PRO A 156 0.40 -6.13 -12.80
CA PRO A 156 -0.78 -5.46 -12.26
C PRO A 156 -1.60 -4.79 -13.36
N GLU A 157 -2.91 -4.74 -13.18
CA GLU A 157 -3.82 -3.98 -14.06
C GLU A 157 -3.57 -2.48 -13.93
N CYS A 158 -3.31 -2.01 -12.71
CA CYS A 158 -2.97 -0.63 -12.47
C CYS A 158 -2.21 -0.41 -11.15
N MET A 159 -1.44 0.69 -11.12
CA MET A 159 -0.67 1.13 -9.96
C MET A 159 -0.80 2.65 -9.77
N TYR A 160 -1.24 3.07 -8.61
CA TYR A 160 -1.33 4.48 -8.22
C TYR A 160 -0.13 4.87 -7.38
N PHE A 161 0.46 6.03 -7.68
CA PHE A 161 1.52 6.65 -6.90
C PHE A 161 1.15 8.08 -6.56
N SER A 162 1.43 8.50 -5.34
CA SER A 162 1.32 9.91 -4.98
C SER A 162 2.40 10.33 -3.99
N LEU A 163 2.65 11.63 -3.94
CA LEU A 163 3.61 12.23 -3.01
C LEU A 163 3.19 13.66 -2.65
N GLY A 164 3.53 14.10 -1.46
CA GLY A 164 3.40 15.51 -1.09
C GLY A 164 4.56 16.34 -1.66
N ASN A 165 4.26 17.51 -2.22
CA ASN A 165 5.25 18.39 -2.89
C ASN A 165 6.31 18.99 -1.97
N LYS A 166 6.26 18.69 -0.67
CA LYS A 166 7.27 19.07 0.32
C LYS A 166 8.03 17.89 0.91
N GLU A 167 7.72 16.65 0.55
CA GLU A 167 8.34 15.46 1.15
C GLU A 167 9.82 15.32 0.82
N ALA A 168 10.22 15.66 -0.40
CA ALA A 168 11.63 15.69 -0.81
C ALA A 168 12.40 16.91 -0.30
N LYS A 169 11.71 17.91 0.32
CA LYS A 169 12.34 19.14 0.86
C LYS A 169 12.91 18.90 2.25
N THR A 170 13.92 18.05 2.35
CA THR A 170 14.58 17.66 3.61
C THR A 170 16.11 17.75 3.47
N LYS A 171 16.80 17.90 4.61
CA LYS A 171 18.26 17.84 4.68
C LYS A 171 18.79 16.41 4.63
N ASN A 172 17.97 15.42 5.00
CA ASN A 172 18.34 14.01 4.94
C ASN A 172 18.44 13.57 3.47
N LYS A 173 19.64 13.16 3.04
CA LYS A 173 19.90 12.79 1.63
C LYS A 173 19.14 11.55 1.18
N ILE A 174 18.87 10.61 2.09
CA ILE A 174 18.11 9.38 1.81
C ILE A 174 16.65 9.77 1.55
N LEU A 175 16.00 10.44 2.49
CA LEU A 175 14.60 10.86 2.36
C LEU A 175 14.37 11.78 1.16
N ARG A 176 15.34 12.63 0.80
CA ARG A 176 15.24 13.56 -0.34
C ARG A 176 15.03 12.84 -1.67
N SER A 177 15.51 11.61 -1.80
CA SER A 177 15.41 10.84 -3.06
C SER A 177 13.98 10.34 -3.35
N VAL A 178 13.03 10.49 -2.41
CA VAL A 178 11.70 9.90 -2.51
C VAL A 178 10.94 10.33 -3.78
N GLU A 179 11.00 11.61 -4.14
CA GLU A 179 10.28 12.11 -5.33
C GLU A 179 10.86 11.54 -6.61
N GLU A 180 12.18 11.63 -6.77
CA GLU A 180 12.87 11.10 -7.94
C GLU A 180 12.63 9.60 -8.10
N ASN A 181 12.73 8.84 -7.00
CA ASN A 181 12.54 7.41 -7.02
C ASN A 181 11.08 7.02 -7.33
N THR A 182 10.10 7.73 -6.77
CA THR A 182 8.68 7.49 -7.06
C THR A 182 8.38 7.73 -8.55
N ARG A 183 8.90 8.81 -9.13
CA ARG A 183 8.72 9.12 -10.56
C ARG A 183 9.42 8.10 -11.46
N ARG A 184 10.60 7.62 -11.08
CA ARG A 184 11.31 6.56 -11.80
C ARG A 184 10.52 5.26 -11.82
N LEU A 185 9.93 4.87 -10.68
CA LEU A 185 9.09 3.68 -10.59
C LEU A 185 7.84 3.83 -11.45
N GLU A 186 7.13 4.93 -11.33
CA GLU A 186 5.92 5.17 -12.13
C GLU A 186 6.25 5.12 -13.63
N ASN A 187 7.31 5.82 -14.08
CA ASN A 187 7.73 5.79 -15.48
C ASN A 187 8.06 4.38 -15.95
N ARG A 188 8.83 3.61 -15.17
CA ARG A 188 9.16 2.22 -15.49
C ARG A 188 7.91 1.35 -15.71
N TYR A 189 6.94 1.46 -14.82
CA TYR A 189 5.72 0.65 -14.91
C TYR A 189 4.83 1.10 -16.08
N ARG A 190 4.77 2.38 -16.37
CA ARG A 190 4.07 2.91 -17.54
C ARG A 190 4.72 2.42 -18.84
N GLU A 191 6.04 2.43 -18.93
CA GLU A 191 6.80 1.89 -20.07
C GLU A 191 6.60 0.38 -20.25
N ALA A 192 6.37 -0.35 -19.16
CA ALA A 192 6.00 -1.76 -19.18
C ALA A 192 4.51 -2.00 -19.55
N GLY A 193 3.75 -0.96 -19.89
CA GLY A 193 2.35 -1.07 -20.31
C GLY A 193 1.34 -1.19 -19.15
N ILE A 194 1.76 -0.97 -17.91
CA ILE A 194 0.86 -0.95 -16.76
C ILE A 194 0.17 0.42 -16.70
N ARG A 195 -1.14 0.45 -16.46
CA ARG A 195 -1.88 1.70 -16.23
C ARG A 195 -1.40 2.32 -14.92
N THR A 196 -0.66 3.43 -14.99
CA THR A 196 -0.12 4.12 -13.83
C THR A 196 -0.50 5.59 -13.80
N ILE A 197 -0.43 6.19 -12.63
CA ILE A 197 -0.47 7.64 -12.41
C ILE A 197 0.47 8.02 -11.28
N TYR A 198 1.10 9.19 -11.43
CA TYR A 198 1.73 9.90 -10.33
C TYR A 198 0.93 11.17 -10.03
N GLU A 199 0.42 11.27 -8.80
CA GLU A 199 -0.32 12.44 -8.32
C GLU A 199 0.50 13.23 -7.29
N GLU A 200 0.76 14.50 -7.57
CA GLU A 200 1.37 15.41 -6.62
C GLU A 200 0.30 16.03 -5.72
N ASN A 201 0.45 15.89 -4.40
CA ASN A 201 -0.42 16.49 -3.40
C ASN A 201 0.27 17.68 -2.71
N GLN A 202 -0.53 18.61 -2.16
CA GLN A 202 0.01 19.69 -1.35
C GLN A 202 0.46 19.18 0.02
N GLY A 203 1.61 19.68 0.52
CA GLY A 203 2.06 19.43 1.88
C GLY A 203 3.22 18.45 2.01
N ASN A 204 3.54 18.13 3.27
CA ASN A 204 4.59 17.19 3.65
C ASN A 204 4.03 15.77 3.90
N HIS A 205 4.90 14.86 4.35
CA HIS A 205 4.56 13.45 4.58
C HIS A 205 3.43 13.22 5.60
N PHE A 206 3.21 14.14 6.54
CA PHE A 206 2.26 13.97 7.65
C PHE A 206 0.94 14.71 7.43
N GLN A 207 0.76 15.37 6.29
CA GLN A 207 -0.43 16.15 6.01
C GLN A 207 -1.39 15.40 5.08
N ASN A 208 -2.66 15.33 5.48
CA ASN A 208 -3.75 14.76 4.69
C ASN A 208 -3.51 13.30 4.22
N ALA A 209 -2.89 12.47 5.07
CA ALA A 209 -2.53 11.10 4.71
C ALA A 209 -3.75 10.25 4.32
N GLU A 210 -4.84 10.35 5.11
CA GLU A 210 -6.08 9.61 4.86
C GLU A 210 -6.75 10.04 3.55
N GLU A 211 -6.79 11.34 3.27
CA GLU A 211 -7.35 11.89 2.03
C GLU A 211 -6.55 11.43 0.80
N ARG A 212 -5.20 11.46 0.87
CA ARG A 212 -4.34 10.95 -0.19
C ARG A 212 -4.55 9.47 -0.44
N MET A 213 -4.71 8.69 0.64
CA MET A 213 -5.00 7.27 0.55
C MET A 213 -6.36 7.02 -0.09
N ALA A 214 -7.40 7.77 0.33
CA ALA A 214 -8.73 7.66 -0.25
C ALA A 214 -8.74 7.99 -1.75
N LYS A 215 -7.99 9.00 -2.20
CA LYS A 215 -7.81 9.32 -3.63
C LYS A 215 -7.19 8.14 -4.41
N GLY A 216 -6.12 7.55 -3.87
CA GLY A 216 -5.46 6.40 -4.49
C GLY A 216 -6.39 5.20 -4.60
N ILE A 217 -7.13 4.89 -3.54
CA ILE A 217 -8.10 3.79 -3.55
C ILE A 217 -9.21 4.05 -4.57
N ARG A 218 -9.79 5.26 -4.62
CA ARG A 218 -10.80 5.60 -5.65
C ARG A 218 -10.26 5.45 -7.06
N TRP A 219 -9.00 5.77 -7.29
CA TRP A 219 -8.40 5.65 -8.62
C TRP A 219 -8.21 4.19 -9.05
N ILE A 220 -7.77 3.30 -8.16
CA ILE A 220 -7.60 1.88 -8.48
C ILE A 220 -8.93 1.11 -8.56
N LEU A 221 -10.02 1.66 -8.05
CA LEU A 221 -11.37 1.10 -8.18
C LEU A 221 -12.03 1.36 -9.55
N ARG A 222 -11.45 2.24 -10.36
CA ARG A 222 -11.87 2.50 -11.75
C ARG A 222 -11.29 1.41 -12.68
#